data_2bd3038a1abbd79ace886344b5addd21
#
_entry.id   2bd3038a1abbd79ace886344b5addd21
#
_cell.length_a   1.000
_cell.length_b   1.000
_cell.length_c   1.000
_cell.angle_alpha   90.00
_cell.angle_beta   90.00
_cell.angle_gamma   90.00
#
_symmetry.space_group_name_H-M   'P 1'
#
loop_
_entity.id
_entity.type
_entity.pdbx_description
1 polymer ?
#
loop_
_entity_poly.entity_id
_entity_poly.type
_entity_poly.pdbx_seq_one_letter_code
_entity_poly.pdbx_strand_id
1 'polypeptide(L)'
;MELLQIKKVSKRFGKKQVLKDLSFSVPEHSIFGFIGKNGSGKTTTMKMMLGLLKMDEGEIFINGEKVVYGESKTNQYIGYLPDVPTFYDFMTAYEYLFYCGELNGLSKIENKQRCEELLKLGGLAQETHRIKGFSRGMKQRLGIAQALMNRPQLLICDEPTSALDPIGRKEILDILLSLKEQTTILFSTHILTDVERICSDVAFLNDGKIQMQGKIADLKGYHRQNEYVLEVEKVEDTLKLLSQFQTLQRQQNQLRFKGNENELTEIIQFMLDHQISFHKIERLEPTLESLFMEVVTS
;
A
#
# COMPACT_ATOMS: atom_id res chain seq x y z
N MET A 1 -1.38 -18.82 -7.88
CA MET A 1 -2.69 -19.20 -7.28
C MET A 1 -3.24 -18.00 -6.53
N GLU A 2 -4.57 -17.94 -6.29
CA GLU A 2 -5.18 -16.83 -5.54
C GLU A 2 -5.26 -17.22 -4.07
N LEU A 3 -4.51 -16.53 -3.20
CA LEU A 3 -4.51 -16.82 -1.77
C LEU A 3 -5.74 -16.26 -1.05
N LEU A 4 -6.15 -15.04 -1.41
CA LEU A 4 -7.36 -14.39 -0.91
C LEU A 4 -8.32 -14.13 -2.07
N GLN A 5 -9.58 -14.48 -1.88
CA GLN A 5 -10.66 -14.17 -2.82
C GLN A 5 -11.83 -13.53 -2.07
N ILE A 6 -12.28 -12.38 -2.54
CA ILE A 6 -13.48 -11.69 -2.08
C ILE A 6 -14.47 -11.67 -3.22
N LYS A 7 -15.69 -12.19 -2.98
CA LYS A 7 -16.73 -12.37 -3.99
C LYS A 7 -18.02 -11.69 -3.55
N LYS A 8 -18.38 -10.60 -4.24
CA LYS A 8 -19.64 -9.85 -4.08
C LYS A 8 -19.99 -9.51 -2.63
N VAL A 9 -18.99 -9.08 -1.86
CA VAL A 9 -19.18 -8.76 -0.45
C VAL A 9 -19.85 -7.42 -0.29
N SER A 10 -20.96 -7.41 0.47
CA SER A 10 -21.71 -6.21 0.83
C SER A 10 -21.80 -6.07 2.35
N LYS A 11 -21.76 -4.81 2.84
CA LYS A 11 -21.88 -4.49 4.25
C LYS A 11 -22.62 -3.18 4.49
N ARG A 12 -23.58 -3.22 5.42
CA ARG A 12 -24.32 -2.05 5.91
C ARG A 12 -24.16 -1.89 7.41
N PHE A 13 -24.20 -0.65 7.87
CA PHE A 13 -24.35 -0.28 9.27
C PHE A 13 -25.55 0.66 9.39
N GLY A 14 -26.65 0.13 9.89
CA GLY A 14 -27.93 0.83 9.88
C GLY A 14 -28.35 1.22 8.45
N LYS A 15 -28.52 2.52 8.20
CA LYS A 15 -28.86 3.04 6.87
C LYS A 15 -27.66 3.22 5.92
N LYS A 16 -26.44 3.21 6.43
CA LYS A 16 -25.22 3.48 5.66
C LYS A 16 -24.70 2.18 5.04
N GLN A 17 -24.69 2.09 3.71
CA GLN A 17 -24.00 1.03 2.98
C GLN A 17 -22.53 1.41 2.85
N VAL A 18 -21.63 0.59 3.43
CA VAL A 18 -20.19 0.82 3.46
C VAL A 18 -19.49 0.08 2.33
N LEU A 19 -19.94 -1.13 2.02
CA LEU A 19 -19.42 -1.93 0.91
C LEU A 19 -20.57 -2.40 0.03
N LYS A 20 -20.34 -2.39 -1.29
CA LYS A 20 -21.32 -2.66 -2.32
C LYS A 20 -20.72 -3.62 -3.35
N ASP A 21 -21.08 -4.90 -3.27
CA ASP A 21 -20.65 -5.92 -4.25
C ASP A 21 -19.13 -5.97 -4.46
N LEU A 22 -18.36 -5.86 -3.35
CA LEU A 22 -16.91 -5.82 -3.37
C LEU A 22 -16.35 -7.15 -3.85
N SER A 23 -15.53 -7.11 -4.91
CA SER A 23 -14.91 -8.32 -5.48
C SER A 23 -13.49 -8.02 -5.91
N PHE A 24 -12.51 -8.77 -5.37
CA PHE A 24 -11.13 -8.77 -5.82
C PHE A 24 -10.39 -10.01 -5.30
N SER A 25 -9.22 -10.27 -5.84
CA SER A 25 -8.36 -11.37 -5.40
C SER A 25 -6.92 -10.91 -5.19
N VAL A 26 -6.20 -11.64 -4.32
CA VAL A 26 -4.80 -11.38 -4.01
C VAL A 26 -3.99 -12.62 -4.40
N PRO A 27 -3.04 -12.48 -5.35
CA PRO A 27 -2.15 -13.56 -5.74
C PRO A 27 -1.19 -13.95 -4.62
N GLU A 28 -0.79 -15.22 -4.58
CA GLU A 28 0.29 -15.68 -3.70
C GLU A 28 1.60 -14.96 -4.01
N HIS A 29 2.44 -14.78 -2.99
CA HIS A 29 3.76 -14.16 -3.08
C HIS A 29 3.75 -12.75 -3.70
N SER A 30 2.66 -12.01 -3.50
CA SER A 30 2.53 -10.61 -3.90
C SER A 30 2.48 -9.66 -2.70
N ILE A 31 2.89 -8.41 -2.91
CA ILE A 31 2.52 -7.31 -2.04
C ILE A 31 1.39 -6.56 -2.75
N PHE A 32 0.19 -6.71 -2.21
CA PHE A 32 -1.04 -6.18 -2.79
C PHE A 32 -1.49 -4.91 -2.06
N GLY A 33 -1.56 -3.79 -2.78
CA GLY A 33 -2.02 -2.50 -2.26
C GLY A 33 -3.54 -2.40 -2.25
N PHE A 34 -4.16 -2.26 -1.09
CA PHE A 34 -5.59 -2.00 -0.93
C PHE A 34 -5.81 -0.52 -0.60
N ILE A 35 -6.06 0.28 -1.62
CA ILE A 35 -6.00 1.74 -1.59
C ILE A 35 -7.41 2.32 -1.45
N GLY A 36 -7.55 3.37 -0.65
CA GLY A 36 -8.80 4.11 -0.53
C GLY A 36 -8.73 5.22 0.50
N LYS A 37 -9.60 6.21 0.38
CA LYS A 37 -9.72 7.30 1.36
C LYS A 37 -10.09 6.76 2.75
N ASN A 38 -9.84 7.56 3.78
CA ASN A 38 -10.30 7.22 5.12
C ASN A 38 -11.83 7.09 5.14
N GLY A 39 -12.33 6.01 5.76
CA GLY A 39 -13.76 5.70 5.78
C GLY A 39 -14.30 5.02 4.52
N SER A 40 -13.49 4.67 3.52
CA SER A 40 -13.93 3.95 2.31
C SER A 40 -14.36 2.49 2.56
N GLY A 41 -13.99 1.90 3.71
CA GLY A 41 -14.34 0.52 4.07
C GLY A 41 -13.16 -0.44 4.18
N LYS A 42 -11.90 0.01 4.08
CA LYS A 42 -10.69 -0.85 4.16
C LYS A 42 -10.66 -1.68 5.44
N THR A 43 -10.67 -1.04 6.61
CA THR A 43 -10.69 -1.75 7.92
C THR A 43 -11.93 -2.62 8.09
N THR A 44 -13.09 -2.20 7.56
CA THR A 44 -14.31 -3.02 7.56
C THR A 44 -14.10 -4.32 6.80
N THR A 45 -13.51 -4.24 5.62
CA THR A 45 -13.17 -5.40 4.79
C THR A 45 -12.18 -6.33 5.50
N MET A 46 -11.14 -5.78 6.10
CA MET A 46 -10.15 -6.59 6.86
C MET A 46 -10.77 -7.30 8.06
N LYS A 47 -11.65 -6.63 8.82
CA LYS A 47 -12.37 -7.28 9.93
C LYS A 47 -13.26 -8.43 9.47
N MET A 48 -13.82 -8.36 8.25
CA MET A 48 -14.57 -9.48 7.68
C MET A 48 -13.66 -10.63 7.24
N MET A 49 -12.47 -10.33 6.67
CA MET A 49 -11.45 -11.35 6.36
C MET A 49 -11.00 -12.12 7.60
N LEU A 50 -10.94 -11.45 8.76
CA LEU A 50 -10.57 -12.03 10.04
C LEU A 50 -11.73 -12.78 10.74
N GLY A 51 -12.93 -12.81 10.15
CA GLY A 51 -14.11 -13.36 10.79
C GLY A 51 -14.63 -12.56 11.99
N LEU A 52 -14.10 -11.34 12.22
CA LEU A 52 -14.47 -10.45 13.33
C LEU A 52 -15.73 -9.62 13.05
N LEU A 53 -16.13 -9.54 11.79
CA LEU A 53 -17.30 -8.81 11.36
C LEU A 53 -18.10 -9.64 10.36
N LYS A 54 -19.42 -9.77 10.59
CA LYS A 54 -20.31 -10.50 9.69
C LYS A 54 -20.53 -9.71 8.40
N MET A 55 -20.37 -10.39 7.26
CA MET A 55 -20.83 -9.92 5.95
C MET A 55 -22.36 -9.97 5.89
N ASP A 56 -22.98 -9.05 5.17
CA ASP A 56 -24.43 -9.13 4.91
C ASP A 56 -24.69 -10.00 3.68
N GLU A 57 -23.81 -9.89 2.65
CA GLU A 57 -23.87 -10.70 1.42
C GLU A 57 -22.43 -11.02 0.95
N GLY A 58 -22.30 -12.04 0.10
CA GLY A 58 -21.05 -12.45 -0.53
C GLY A 58 -20.27 -13.46 0.25
N GLU A 59 -19.02 -13.72 -0.17
CA GLU A 59 -18.14 -14.74 0.39
C GLU A 59 -16.69 -14.27 0.36
N ILE A 60 -15.92 -14.71 1.35
CA ILE A 60 -14.46 -14.54 1.42
C ILE A 60 -13.82 -15.91 1.57
N PHE A 61 -12.75 -16.17 0.80
CA PHE A 61 -11.95 -17.39 0.89
C PHE A 61 -10.49 -17.03 1.12
N ILE A 62 -9.83 -17.74 2.01
CA ILE A 62 -8.40 -17.64 2.29
C ILE A 62 -7.80 -19.03 2.21
N ASN A 63 -6.80 -19.18 1.34
CA ASN A 63 -6.19 -20.48 1.04
C ASN A 63 -7.24 -21.55 0.65
N GLY A 64 -8.25 -21.15 -0.13
CA GLY A 64 -9.36 -22.02 -0.54
C GLY A 64 -10.41 -22.32 0.54
N GLU A 65 -10.21 -21.89 1.79
CA GLU A 65 -11.15 -22.07 2.88
C GLU A 65 -12.06 -20.84 3.05
N LYS A 66 -13.36 -21.11 3.22
CA LYS A 66 -14.36 -20.04 3.41
C LYS A 66 -14.24 -19.42 4.81
N VAL A 67 -14.18 -18.10 4.87
CA VAL A 67 -14.23 -17.35 6.14
C VAL A 67 -15.66 -17.37 6.69
N VAL A 68 -15.79 -17.76 7.95
CA VAL A 68 -17.06 -17.79 8.68
C VAL A 68 -16.99 -16.82 9.86
N TYR A 69 -18.02 -15.98 10.01
CA TYR A 69 -18.10 -15.04 11.13
C TYR A 69 -18.11 -15.76 12.48
N GLY A 70 -17.25 -15.33 13.38
CA GLY A 70 -17.11 -15.91 14.73
C GLY A 70 -16.24 -17.16 14.77
N GLU A 71 -15.76 -17.68 13.64
CA GLU A 71 -14.83 -18.81 13.58
C GLU A 71 -13.40 -18.34 13.29
N SER A 72 -12.43 -19.03 13.85
CA SER A 72 -10.99 -18.71 13.70
C SER A 72 -10.23 -19.66 12.79
N LYS A 73 -10.92 -20.61 12.12
CA LYS A 73 -10.26 -21.66 11.32
C LYS A 73 -9.30 -21.07 10.27
N THR A 74 -9.71 -20.03 9.55
CA THR A 74 -8.89 -19.38 8.54
C THR A 74 -7.78 -18.49 9.13
N ASN A 75 -7.88 -18.13 10.42
CA ASN A 75 -6.89 -17.25 11.07
C ASN A 75 -5.53 -17.92 11.26
N GLN A 76 -5.44 -19.26 11.18
CA GLN A 76 -4.15 -19.96 11.16
C GLN A 76 -3.26 -19.55 9.98
N TYR A 77 -3.86 -19.08 8.88
CA TYR A 77 -3.14 -18.61 7.69
C TYR A 77 -2.80 -17.12 7.73
N ILE A 78 -3.33 -16.38 8.73
CA ILE A 78 -3.30 -14.91 8.74
C ILE A 78 -2.43 -14.40 9.88
N GLY A 79 -1.57 -13.43 9.55
CA GLY A 79 -1.03 -12.45 10.49
C GLY A 79 -1.73 -11.11 10.31
N TYR A 80 -2.07 -10.43 11.39
CA TYR A 80 -2.75 -9.15 11.32
C TYR A 80 -2.03 -8.06 12.10
N LEU A 81 -1.72 -6.97 11.42
CA LEU A 81 -1.22 -5.73 12.00
C LEU A 81 -2.32 -4.66 11.90
N PRO A 82 -2.94 -4.24 13.01
CA PRO A 82 -3.87 -3.10 13.02
C PRO A 82 -3.14 -1.77 12.88
N ASP A 83 -3.83 -0.69 12.47
CA ASP A 83 -3.30 0.69 12.40
C ASP A 83 -2.64 1.11 13.73
N VAL A 84 -3.28 0.81 14.85
CA VAL A 84 -2.74 1.09 16.19
C VAL A 84 -2.62 -0.22 16.96
N PRO A 85 -1.45 -0.89 16.92
CA PRO A 85 -1.22 -2.10 17.69
C PRO A 85 -1.14 -1.79 19.18
N THR A 86 -1.76 -2.65 19.99
CA THR A 86 -1.80 -2.56 21.46
C THR A 86 -1.04 -3.71 22.08
N PHE A 87 -0.32 -3.41 23.17
CA PHE A 87 0.56 -4.37 23.84
C PHE A 87 0.38 -4.30 25.36
N TYR A 88 0.94 -5.25 26.06
CA TYR A 88 1.10 -5.18 27.50
C TYR A 88 2.32 -4.28 27.83
N ASP A 89 2.08 -3.04 28.16
CA ASP A 89 3.09 -2.00 28.34
C ASP A 89 4.14 -2.30 29.42
N PHE A 90 3.84 -3.23 30.37
CA PHE A 90 4.77 -3.66 31.43
C PHE A 90 5.76 -4.75 30.98
N MET A 91 5.58 -5.36 29.79
CA MET A 91 6.48 -6.36 29.24
C MET A 91 7.60 -5.72 28.41
N THR A 92 8.72 -6.43 28.26
CA THR A 92 9.68 -6.19 27.18
C THR A 92 9.17 -6.77 25.86
N ALA A 93 9.78 -6.40 24.73
CA ALA A 93 9.41 -6.96 23.42
C ALA A 93 9.60 -8.48 23.37
N TYR A 94 10.68 -8.99 23.98
CA TYR A 94 10.95 -10.42 24.04
C TYR A 94 9.90 -11.16 24.86
N GLU A 95 9.57 -10.69 26.06
CA GLU A 95 8.54 -11.31 26.92
C GLU A 95 7.19 -11.35 26.23
N TYR A 96 6.84 -10.27 25.55
CA TYR A 96 5.57 -10.18 24.80
C TYR A 96 5.53 -11.17 23.63
N LEU A 97 6.55 -11.23 22.80
CA LEU A 97 6.61 -12.17 21.67
C LEU A 97 6.66 -13.62 22.17
N PHE A 98 7.39 -13.88 23.25
CA PHE A 98 7.45 -15.22 23.84
C PHE A 98 6.07 -15.68 24.33
N TYR A 99 5.35 -14.80 25.01
CA TYR A 99 3.95 -15.03 25.39
C TYR A 99 3.04 -15.31 24.19
N CYS A 100 3.18 -14.52 23.10
CA CYS A 100 2.43 -14.76 21.86
C CYS A 100 2.76 -16.15 21.25
N GLY A 101 4.01 -16.57 21.28
CA GLY A 101 4.42 -17.88 20.78
C GLY A 101 3.85 -19.03 21.61
N GLU A 102 3.79 -18.89 22.95
CA GLU A 102 3.13 -19.88 23.82
C GLU A 102 1.63 -20.01 23.49
N LEU A 103 0.93 -18.88 23.25
CA LEU A 103 -0.48 -18.89 22.82
C LEU A 103 -0.68 -19.57 21.46
N ASN A 104 0.32 -19.52 20.58
CA ASN A 104 0.32 -20.24 19.31
C ASN A 104 0.77 -21.70 19.41
N GLY A 105 1.06 -22.20 20.62
CA GLY A 105 1.42 -23.59 20.85
C GLY A 105 2.85 -23.98 20.49
N LEU A 106 3.75 -23.00 20.31
CA LEU A 106 5.16 -23.26 20.01
C LEU A 106 5.86 -23.91 21.21
N SER A 107 6.73 -24.89 20.96
CA SER A 107 7.62 -25.43 21.99
C SER A 107 8.57 -24.33 22.51
N LYS A 108 9.07 -24.48 23.75
CA LYS A 108 9.98 -23.46 24.32
C LYS A 108 11.21 -23.19 23.48
N ILE A 109 11.75 -24.22 22.82
CA ILE A 109 12.96 -24.08 21.98
C ILE A 109 12.62 -23.32 20.69
N GLU A 110 11.58 -23.74 19.99
CA GLU A 110 11.11 -23.07 18.77
C GLU A 110 10.68 -21.64 19.03
N ASN A 111 9.97 -21.40 20.14
CA ASN A 111 9.51 -20.09 20.54
C ASN A 111 10.69 -19.12 20.79
N LYS A 112 11.72 -19.58 21.51
CA LYS A 112 12.93 -18.79 21.72
C LYS A 112 13.60 -18.39 20.40
N GLN A 113 13.83 -19.38 19.52
CA GLN A 113 14.44 -19.13 18.20
C GLN A 113 13.58 -18.15 17.37
N ARG A 114 12.26 -18.35 17.38
CA ARG A 114 11.33 -17.48 16.64
C ARG A 114 11.31 -16.05 17.18
N CYS A 115 11.34 -15.86 18.49
CA CYS A 115 11.44 -14.52 19.10
C CYS A 115 12.74 -13.81 18.69
N GLU A 116 13.87 -14.50 18.74
CA GLU A 116 15.16 -13.92 18.35
C GLU A 116 15.16 -13.51 16.86
N GLU A 117 14.63 -14.37 15.98
CA GLU A 117 14.47 -14.10 14.54
C GLU A 117 13.62 -12.84 14.31
N LEU A 118 12.43 -12.78 14.93
CA LEU A 118 11.47 -11.70 14.73
C LEU A 118 11.92 -10.37 15.34
N LEU A 119 12.59 -10.40 16.50
CA LEU A 119 13.19 -9.20 17.09
C LEU A 119 14.32 -8.65 16.21
N LYS A 120 15.11 -9.52 15.61
CA LYS A 120 16.15 -9.12 14.65
C LYS A 120 15.54 -8.50 13.41
N LEU A 121 14.50 -9.13 12.83
CA LEU A 121 13.76 -8.59 11.68
C LEU A 121 13.21 -7.19 11.95
N GLY A 122 12.59 -7.00 13.13
CA GLY A 122 12.04 -5.71 13.55
C GLY A 122 13.07 -4.67 14.00
N GLY A 123 14.38 -5.00 14.02
CA GLY A 123 15.42 -4.12 14.55
C GLY A 123 15.26 -3.84 16.04
N LEU A 124 14.67 -4.78 16.80
CA LEU A 124 14.38 -4.66 18.23
C LEU A 124 15.23 -5.60 19.11
N ALA A 125 16.21 -6.30 18.54
CA ALA A 125 16.99 -7.32 19.24
C ALA A 125 17.81 -6.77 20.42
N GLN A 126 18.17 -5.48 20.40
CA GLN A 126 18.92 -4.82 21.47
C GLN A 126 18.04 -4.07 22.47
N GLU A 127 16.72 -4.06 22.26
CA GLU A 127 15.77 -3.32 23.07
C GLU A 127 15.37 -4.12 24.32
N THR A 128 15.95 -3.76 25.45
CA THR A 128 15.72 -4.45 26.73
C THR A 128 14.73 -3.75 27.65
N HIS A 129 14.34 -2.52 27.31
CA HIS A 129 13.37 -1.77 28.11
C HIS A 129 11.91 -2.15 27.79
N ARG A 130 11.01 -1.75 28.66
CA ARG A 130 9.56 -2.08 28.56
C ARG A 130 8.90 -1.39 27.38
N ILE A 131 7.89 -2.03 26.80
CA ILE A 131 7.11 -1.54 25.64
C ILE A 131 6.49 -0.17 25.90
N LYS A 132 6.19 0.17 27.17
CA LYS A 132 5.72 1.52 27.56
C LYS A 132 6.60 2.65 27.02
N GLY A 133 7.91 2.41 26.92
CA GLY A 133 8.90 3.38 26.41
C GLY A 133 9.09 3.37 24.90
N PHE A 134 8.39 2.49 24.15
CA PHE A 134 8.58 2.37 22.72
C PHE A 134 7.96 3.55 21.95
N SER A 135 8.72 4.02 20.94
CA SER A 135 8.18 4.96 19.95
C SER A 135 7.06 4.30 19.13
N ARG A 136 6.29 5.09 18.39
CA ARG A 136 5.24 4.56 17.51
C ARG A 136 5.84 3.60 16.46
N GLY A 137 6.98 3.94 15.85
CA GLY A 137 7.66 3.07 14.90
C GLY A 137 8.14 1.75 15.52
N MET A 138 8.68 1.78 16.74
CA MET A 138 9.04 0.56 17.47
C MET A 138 7.81 -0.32 17.76
N LYS A 139 6.67 0.27 18.14
CA LYS A 139 5.41 -0.45 18.34
C LYS A 139 4.91 -1.07 17.04
N GLN A 140 4.99 -0.37 15.90
CA GLN A 140 4.65 -0.94 14.59
C GLN A 140 5.55 -2.12 14.22
N ARG A 141 6.86 -1.99 14.39
CA ARG A 141 7.81 -3.11 14.12
C ARG A 141 7.56 -4.32 15.02
N LEU A 142 7.24 -4.09 16.30
CA LEU A 142 6.84 -5.17 17.21
C LEU A 142 5.51 -5.80 16.78
N GLY A 143 4.55 -5.02 16.29
CA GLY A 143 3.28 -5.52 15.76
C GLY A 143 3.46 -6.39 14.52
N ILE A 144 4.37 -6.03 13.61
CA ILE A 144 4.77 -6.90 12.48
C ILE A 144 5.37 -8.20 12.99
N ALA A 145 6.30 -8.13 13.95
CA ALA A 145 6.91 -9.31 14.56
C ALA A 145 5.85 -10.24 15.18
N GLN A 146 4.91 -9.68 15.94
CA GLN A 146 3.76 -10.42 16.49
C GLN A 146 2.92 -11.09 15.40
N ALA A 147 2.57 -10.33 14.35
CA ALA A 147 1.74 -10.84 13.26
C ALA A 147 2.40 -12.01 12.49
N LEU A 148 3.73 -12.06 12.50
CA LEU A 148 4.53 -13.10 11.84
C LEU A 148 4.80 -14.32 12.74
N MET A 149 4.36 -14.35 14.00
CA MET A 149 4.71 -15.38 14.97
C MET A 149 4.37 -16.80 14.48
N ASN A 150 3.20 -16.98 13.89
CA ASN A 150 2.70 -18.27 13.39
C ASN A 150 3.06 -18.57 11.93
N ARG A 151 4.04 -17.85 11.33
CA ARG A 151 4.44 -17.99 9.92
C ARG A 151 3.26 -17.94 8.96
N PRO A 152 2.49 -16.85 8.94
CA PRO A 152 1.27 -16.75 8.16
C PRO A 152 1.55 -16.79 6.66
N GLN A 153 0.61 -17.34 5.89
CA GLN A 153 0.63 -17.26 4.42
C GLN A 153 0.18 -15.89 3.93
N LEU A 154 -0.71 -15.22 4.70
CA LEU A 154 -1.24 -13.89 4.42
C LEU A 154 -0.97 -12.95 5.60
N LEU A 155 -0.18 -11.91 5.38
CA LEU A 155 0.00 -10.81 6.32
C LEU A 155 -0.91 -9.63 5.92
N ILE A 156 -1.87 -9.30 6.75
CA ILE A 156 -2.77 -8.15 6.57
C ILE A 156 -2.25 -6.98 7.40
N CYS A 157 -1.92 -5.87 6.75
CA CYS A 157 -1.44 -4.65 7.40
C CYS A 157 -2.43 -3.51 7.18
N ASP A 158 -3.06 -3.02 8.25
CA ASP A 158 -3.97 -1.87 8.20
C ASP A 158 -3.21 -0.58 8.51
N GLU A 159 -3.00 0.27 7.49
CA GLU A 159 -2.31 1.57 7.57
C GLU A 159 -0.95 1.52 8.31
N PRO A 160 -0.04 0.58 8.03
CA PRO A 160 1.15 0.30 8.85
C PRO A 160 2.17 1.44 8.90
N THR A 161 2.12 2.37 7.94
CA THR A 161 3.02 3.54 7.84
C THR A 161 2.36 4.84 8.31
N SER A 162 1.08 4.79 8.69
CA SER A 162 0.30 5.94 9.14
C SER A 162 0.95 6.62 10.36
N ALA A 163 1.04 7.96 10.30
CA ALA A 163 1.60 8.80 11.36
C ALA A 163 3.02 8.42 11.85
N LEU A 164 3.82 7.84 10.97
CA LEU A 164 5.26 7.67 11.15
C LEU A 164 6.03 8.80 10.48
N ASP A 165 7.19 9.14 11.04
CA ASP A 165 8.16 10.00 10.38
C ASP A 165 8.76 9.31 9.13
N PRO A 166 9.43 10.04 8.22
CA PRO A 166 9.95 9.47 6.98
C PRO A 166 10.91 8.31 7.18
N ILE A 167 11.70 8.29 8.27
CA ILE A 167 12.67 7.23 8.58
C ILE A 167 11.92 5.97 9.03
N GLY A 168 11.05 6.08 10.02
CA GLY A 168 10.26 4.94 10.51
C GLY A 168 9.33 4.36 9.44
N ARG A 169 8.80 5.22 8.54
CA ARG A 169 8.03 4.77 7.37
C ARG A 169 8.88 3.93 6.42
N LYS A 170 10.10 4.40 6.11
CA LYS A 170 11.04 3.65 5.27
C LYS A 170 11.37 2.30 5.89
N GLU A 171 11.67 2.25 7.19
CA GLU A 171 11.99 1.00 7.91
C GLU A 171 10.86 -0.02 7.81
N ILE A 172 9.60 0.39 8.00
CA ILE A 172 8.43 -0.50 7.86
C ILE A 172 8.33 -1.04 6.43
N LEU A 173 8.45 -0.19 5.41
CA LEU A 173 8.37 -0.61 4.01
C LEU A 173 9.49 -1.58 3.64
N ASP A 174 10.72 -1.36 4.13
CA ASP A 174 11.87 -2.23 3.90
C ASP A 174 11.66 -3.61 4.58
N ILE A 175 11.07 -3.66 5.79
CA ILE A 175 10.69 -4.90 6.44
C ILE A 175 9.65 -5.66 5.59
N LEU A 176 8.56 -4.99 5.18
CA LEU A 176 7.51 -5.64 4.38
C LEU A 176 8.06 -6.16 3.05
N LEU A 177 8.94 -5.39 2.39
CA LEU A 177 9.58 -5.81 1.14
C LEU A 177 10.45 -7.07 1.33
N SER A 178 11.16 -7.18 2.46
CA SER A 178 12.00 -8.36 2.78
C SER A 178 11.20 -9.65 3.00
N LEU A 179 9.89 -9.53 3.27
CA LEU A 179 9.00 -10.65 3.54
C LEU A 179 8.31 -11.20 2.29
N LYS A 180 8.43 -10.54 1.13
CA LYS A 180 7.69 -10.86 -0.10
C LYS A 180 7.77 -12.33 -0.51
N GLU A 181 8.95 -12.94 -0.39
CA GLU A 181 9.17 -14.34 -0.79
C GLU A 181 8.66 -15.35 0.26
N GLN A 182 8.32 -14.89 1.47
CA GLN A 182 7.94 -15.74 2.59
C GLN A 182 6.43 -15.73 2.84
N THR A 183 5.77 -14.60 2.58
CA THR A 183 4.33 -14.41 2.85
C THR A 183 3.72 -13.45 1.85
N THR A 184 2.46 -13.67 1.51
CA THR A 184 1.67 -12.70 0.74
C THR A 184 1.25 -11.55 1.66
N ILE A 185 1.32 -10.32 1.18
CA ILE A 185 1.03 -9.14 2.00
C ILE A 185 -0.15 -8.37 1.40
N LEU A 186 -1.20 -8.18 2.19
CA LEU A 186 -2.26 -7.22 1.91
C LEU A 186 -1.99 -5.94 2.70
N PHE A 187 -1.60 -4.90 1.98
CA PHE A 187 -1.16 -3.62 2.54
C PHE A 187 -2.22 -2.54 2.30
N SER A 188 -2.97 -2.15 3.35
CA SER A 188 -3.92 -1.05 3.22
C SER A 188 -3.27 0.29 3.48
N THR A 189 -3.55 1.28 2.65
CA THR A 189 -3.08 2.65 2.85
C THR A 189 -3.87 3.65 2.02
N HIS A 190 -3.77 4.92 2.41
CA HIS A 190 -4.16 6.06 1.60
C HIS A 190 -2.93 6.78 1.00
N ILE A 191 -1.70 6.30 1.26
CA ILE A 191 -0.43 6.89 0.85
C ILE A 191 0.07 6.18 -0.42
N LEU A 192 -0.18 6.78 -1.57
CA LEU A 192 0.09 6.17 -2.88
C LEU A 192 1.57 5.93 -3.16
N THR A 193 2.44 6.81 -2.66
CA THR A 193 3.90 6.65 -2.81
C THR A 193 4.46 5.41 -2.11
N ASP A 194 3.83 4.94 -1.02
CA ASP A 194 4.21 3.68 -0.36
C ASP A 194 3.86 2.49 -1.22
N VAL A 195 2.66 2.54 -1.83
CA VAL A 195 2.18 1.49 -2.73
C VAL A 195 3.09 1.37 -3.95
N GLU A 196 3.43 2.49 -4.59
CA GLU A 196 4.36 2.50 -5.75
C GLU A 196 5.72 1.90 -5.42
N ARG A 197 6.14 2.06 -4.17
CA ARG A 197 7.45 1.59 -3.72
C ARG A 197 7.53 0.09 -3.52
N ILE A 198 6.50 -0.55 -2.96
CA ILE A 198 6.59 -1.95 -2.53
C ILE A 198 5.56 -2.89 -3.16
N CYS A 199 4.42 -2.39 -3.67
CA CYS A 199 3.36 -3.25 -4.19
C CYS A 199 3.60 -3.64 -5.65
N SER A 200 3.20 -4.86 -6.00
CA SER A 200 3.14 -5.35 -7.39
C SER A 200 1.75 -5.15 -7.99
N ASP A 201 0.72 -5.30 -7.18
CA ASP A 201 -0.69 -5.29 -7.55
C ASP A 201 -1.47 -4.35 -6.63
N VAL A 202 -2.57 -3.80 -7.14
CA VAL A 202 -3.41 -2.86 -6.38
C VAL A 202 -4.89 -3.06 -6.65
N ALA A 203 -5.71 -2.65 -5.68
CA ALA A 203 -7.13 -2.40 -5.85
C ALA A 203 -7.50 -1.06 -5.21
N PHE A 204 -8.21 -0.23 -5.96
CA PHE A 204 -8.69 1.09 -5.54
C PHE A 204 -10.14 0.97 -5.06
N LEU A 205 -10.33 1.18 -3.75
CA LEU A 205 -11.64 1.21 -3.10
C LEU A 205 -12.15 2.65 -3.00
N ASN A 206 -13.24 2.94 -3.69
CA ASN A 206 -13.96 4.20 -3.57
C ASN A 206 -15.46 3.95 -3.45
N ASP A 207 -16.14 4.66 -2.55
CA ASP A 207 -17.59 4.55 -2.28
C ASP A 207 -18.09 3.11 -2.11
N GLY A 208 -17.26 2.28 -1.47
CA GLY A 208 -17.58 0.88 -1.15
C GLY A 208 -17.48 -0.10 -2.32
N LYS A 209 -16.89 0.31 -3.46
CA LYS A 209 -16.65 -0.52 -4.64
C LYS A 209 -15.19 -0.50 -5.07
N ILE A 210 -14.73 -1.57 -5.70
CA ILE A 210 -13.48 -1.54 -6.45
C ILE A 210 -13.74 -0.80 -7.76
N GLN A 211 -13.02 0.28 -7.96
CA GLN A 211 -13.09 1.10 -9.18
C GLN A 211 -12.05 0.63 -10.20
N MET A 212 -10.88 0.21 -9.72
CA MET A 212 -9.79 -0.26 -10.56
C MET A 212 -8.98 -1.29 -9.79
N GLN A 213 -8.48 -2.33 -10.47
CA GLN A 213 -7.56 -3.32 -9.90
C GLN A 213 -6.65 -3.89 -10.98
N GLY A 214 -5.48 -4.34 -10.58
CA GLY A 214 -4.51 -5.01 -11.47
C GLY A 214 -3.07 -4.79 -11.05
N LYS A 215 -2.15 -5.23 -11.90
CA LYS A 215 -0.73 -4.95 -11.72
C LYS A 215 -0.46 -3.47 -11.95
N ILE A 216 0.35 -2.87 -11.07
CA ILE A 216 0.71 -1.44 -11.18
C ILE A 216 1.32 -1.12 -12.55
N ALA A 217 2.19 -2.01 -13.07
CA ALA A 217 2.82 -1.82 -14.37
C ALA A 217 1.79 -1.75 -15.51
N ASP A 218 0.77 -2.63 -15.48
CA ASP A 218 -0.27 -2.67 -16.51
C ASP A 218 -1.16 -1.44 -16.41
N LEU A 219 -1.59 -1.06 -15.20
CA LEU A 219 -2.41 0.13 -14.96
C LEU A 219 -1.71 1.40 -15.44
N LYS A 220 -0.43 1.57 -15.13
CA LYS A 220 0.37 2.69 -15.64
C LYS A 220 0.52 2.63 -17.16
N GLY A 221 0.61 1.42 -17.73
CA GLY A 221 0.71 1.21 -19.18
C GLY A 221 -0.54 1.65 -19.95
N TYR A 222 -1.73 1.32 -19.47
CA TYR A 222 -3.01 1.70 -20.07
C TYR A 222 -3.27 3.21 -20.03
N HIS A 223 -2.77 3.90 -19.00
CA HIS A 223 -2.95 5.34 -18.80
C HIS A 223 -1.73 6.16 -19.24
N ARG A 224 -0.85 5.60 -20.08
CA ARG A 224 0.27 6.34 -20.68
C ARG A 224 -0.27 7.48 -21.55
N GLN A 225 -0.61 8.58 -20.90
CA GLN A 225 -0.71 9.86 -21.59
C GLN A 225 0.73 10.28 -21.91
N ASN A 226 1.00 10.59 -23.19
CA ASN A 226 2.29 11.16 -23.57
C ASN A 226 2.32 12.61 -23.07
N GLU A 227 2.55 12.78 -21.78
CA GLU A 227 2.71 14.08 -21.14
C GLU A 227 4.19 14.35 -20.94
N TYR A 228 4.60 15.54 -21.34
CA TYR A 228 5.98 15.99 -21.27
C TYR A 228 6.09 17.25 -20.43
N VAL A 229 7.22 17.38 -19.73
CA VAL A 229 7.59 18.58 -18.97
C VAL A 229 8.86 19.16 -19.55
N LEU A 230 8.85 20.47 -19.74
CA LEU A 230 10.02 21.27 -20.13
C LEU A 230 10.28 22.35 -19.08
N GLU A 231 11.53 22.51 -18.70
CA GLU A 231 11.99 23.61 -17.86
C GLU A 231 13.04 24.40 -18.63
N VAL A 232 12.73 25.65 -18.95
CA VAL A 232 13.65 26.57 -19.63
C VAL A 232 14.28 27.55 -18.64
N GLU A 233 15.48 28.03 -18.95
CA GLU A 233 16.22 28.89 -18.04
C GLU A 233 15.61 30.29 -17.89
N LYS A 234 15.09 30.86 -19.00
CA LYS A 234 14.62 32.24 -19.06
C LYS A 234 13.11 32.33 -19.20
N VAL A 235 12.50 33.23 -18.46
CA VAL A 235 11.06 33.52 -18.56
C VAL A 235 10.65 34.00 -19.95
N GLU A 236 11.53 34.76 -20.65
CA GLU A 236 11.28 35.24 -22.00
C GLU A 236 11.15 34.08 -23.00
N ASP A 237 11.95 33.02 -22.84
CA ASP A 237 11.91 31.85 -23.69
C ASP A 237 10.65 31.01 -23.42
N THR A 238 10.17 30.99 -22.18
CA THR A 238 8.84 30.42 -21.84
C THR A 238 7.72 31.09 -22.64
N LEU A 239 7.74 32.42 -22.74
CA LEU A 239 6.72 33.18 -23.49
C LEU A 239 6.80 32.91 -24.98
N LYS A 240 8.01 32.82 -25.56
CA LYS A 240 8.21 32.44 -26.97
C LYS A 240 7.61 31.06 -27.28
N LEU A 241 7.93 30.09 -26.47
CA LEU A 241 7.40 28.71 -26.60
C LEU A 241 5.86 28.68 -26.52
N LEU A 242 5.27 29.38 -25.55
CA LEU A 242 3.82 29.45 -25.39
C LEU A 242 3.11 30.16 -26.56
N SER A 243 3.77 31.13 -27.18
CA SER A 243 3.21 31.82 -28.36
C SER A 243 3.28 30.99 -29.64
N GLN A 244 4.26 30.08 -29.74
CA GLN A 244 4.47 29.23 -30.91
C GLN A 244 3.65 27.91 -30.82
N PHE A 245 3.55 27.32 -29.63
CA PHE A 245 2.92 26.01 -29.43
C PHE A 245 1.71 26.13 -28.50
N GLN A 246 0.51 26.05 -29.06
CA GLN A 246 -0.75 26.17 -28.30
C GLN A 246 -1.02 24.99 -27.38
N THR A 247 -0.35 23.85 -27.59
CA THR A 247 -0.43 22.66 -26.76
C THR A 247 0.31 22.78 -25.43
N LEU A 248 1.28 23.72 -25.36
CA LEU A 248 2.03 24.00 -24.14
C LEU A 248 1.17 24.76 -23.12
N GLN A 249 1.20 24.28 -21.89
CA GLN A 249 0.54 24.93 -20.74
C GLN A 249 1.58 25.24 -19.67
N ARG A 250 1.54 26.46 -19.14
CA ARG A 250 2.41 26.85 -18.04
C ARG A 250 1.83 26.39 -16.70
N GLN A 251 2.62 25.60 -15.95
CA GLN A 251 2.34 25.26 -14.56
C GLN A 251 3.53 25.69 -13.70
N GLN A 252 3.34 26.72 -12.88
CA GLN A 252 4.43 27.32 -12.09
C GLN A 252 5.62 27.72 -12.95
N ASN A 253 6.77 27.05 -12.77
CA ASN A 253 8.01 27.29 -13.53
C ASN A 253 8.25 26.26 -14.64
N GLN A 254 7.28 25.40 -14.94
CA GLN A 254 7.39 24.35 -15.95
C GLN A 254 6.39 24.58 -17.06
N LEU A 255 6.75 24.12 -18.26
CA LEU A 255 5.83 23.96 -19.38
C LEU A 255 5.44 22.50 -19.50
N ARG A 256 4.17 22.23 -19.66
CA ARG A 256 3.65 20.88 -19.87
C ARG A 256 2.84 20.81 -21.14
N PHE A 257 2.90 19.67 -21.81
CA PHE A 257 2.00 19.39 -22.94
C PHE A 257 1.68 17.89 -23.02
N LYS A 258 0.51 17.60 -23.56
CA LYS A 258 0.08 16.26 -23.93
C LYS A 258 0.19 16.14 -25.45
N GLY A 259 1.08 15.29 -25.94
CA GLY A 259 1.34 15.17 -27.36
C GLY A 259 2.12 13.91 -27.73
N ASN A 260 2.45 13.77 -29.00
CA ASN A 260 3.21 12.65 -29.52
C ASN A 260 4.71 13.00 -29.66
N GLU A 261 5.53 12.02 -30.05
CA GLU A 261 6.98 12.19 -30.22
C GLU A 261 7.33 13.19 -31.36
N ASN A 262 6.49 13.33 -32.38
CA ASN A 262 6.72 14.29 -33.45
C ASN A 262 6.58 15.72 -32.93
N GLU A 263 5.56 15.98 -32.13
CA GLU A 263 5.32 17.28 -31.50
C GLU A 263 6.45 17.66 -30.52
N LEU A 264 6.95 16.70 -29.75
CA LEU A 264 8.14 16.89 -28.92
C LEU A 264 9.36 17.27 -29.78
N THR A 265 9.56 16.58 -30.90
CA THR A 265 10.66 16.84 -31.82
C THR A 265 10.58 18.27 -32.41
N GLU A 266 9.39 18.72 -32.79
CA GLU A 266 9.16 20.10 -33.29
C GLU A 266 9.49 21.13 -32.23
N ILE A 267 9.09 20.90 -30.96
CA ILE A 267 9.41 21.79 -29.84
C ILE A 267 10.93 21.86 -29.62
N ILE A 268 11.60 20.69 -29.60
CA ILE A 268 13.06 20.63 -29.42
C ILE A 268 13.78 21.32 -30.58
N GLN A 269 13.35 21.11 -31.83
CA GLN A 269 13.95 21.76 -33.00
C GLN A 269 13.82 23.29 -32.91
N PHE A 270 12.63 23.77 -32.56
CA PHE A 270 12.38 25.21 -32.34
C PHE A 270 13.30 25.78 -31.26
N MET A 271 13.50 25.04 -30.15
CA MET A 271 14.41 25.47 -29.06
C MET A 271 15.86 25.57 -29.55
N LEU A 272 16.33 24.64 -30.37
CA LEU A 272 17.67 24.65 -30.96
C LEU A 272 17.85 25.83 -31.93
N ASP A 273 16.89 26.04 -32.83
CA ASP A 273 16.93 27.10 -33.83
C ASP A 273 16.95 28.52 -33.21
N HIS A 274 16.31 28.67 -32.03
CA HIS A 274 16.23 29.93 -31.30
C HIS A 274 17.22 30.02 -30.12
N GLN A 275 18.16 29.07 -30.01
CA GLN A 275 19.17 29.00 -28.95
C GLN A 275 18.58 29.10 -27.53
N ILE A 276 17.43 28.44 -27.32
CA ILE A 276 16.75 28.40 -26.02
C ILE A 276 17.43 27.34 -25.14
N SER A 277 17.99 27.78 -24.01
CA SER A 277 18.58 26.89 -23.01
C SER A 277 17.50 26.30 -22.12
N PHE A 278 17.66 25.01 -21.75
CA PHE A 278 16.72 24.30 -20.89
C PHE A 278 17.46 23.53 -19.79
N HIS A 279 16.80 23.39 -18.64
CA HIS A 279 17.28 22.59 -17.53
C HIS A 279 16.83 21.13 -17.63
N LYS A 280 15.61 20.91 -18.18
CA LYS A 280 14.99 19.59 -18.17
C LYS A 280 14.00 19.43 -19.33
N ILE A 281 14.05 18.26 -19.95
CA ILE A 281 13.00 17.73 -20.81
C ILE A 281 12.73 16.30 -20.31
N GLU A 282 11.51 16.01 -19.90
CA GLU A 282 11.15 14.73 -19.34
C GLU A 282 9.76 14.30 -19.82
N ARG A 283 9.64 13.02 -20.15
CA ARG A 283 8.34 12.39 -20.32
C ARG A 283 7.83 11.96 -18.95
N LEU A 284 6.66 12.48 -18.57
CA LEU A 284 6.04 12.08 -17.31
C LEU A 284 5.49 10.66 -17.40
N GLU A 285 5.92 9.83 -16.48
CA GLU A 285 5.24 8.56 -16.27
C GLU A 285 4.00 8.77 -15.40
N PRO A 286 2.86 8.11 -15.71
CA PRO A 286 1.67 8.21 -14.89
C PRO A 286 1.97 7.69 -13.48
N THR A 287 1.61 8.50 -12.48
CA THR A 287 1.69 8.10 -11.07
C THR A 287 0.39 7.42 -10.65
N LEU A 288 0.44 6.59 -9.60
CA LEU A 288 -0.80 6.06 -9.01
C LEU A 288 -1.71 7.18 -8.51
N GLU A 289 -1.14 8.34 -8.16
CA GLU A 289 -1.92 9.50 -7.73
C GLU A 289 -2.75 10.07 -8.88
N SER A 290 -2.18 10.23 -10.07
CA SER A 290 -2.93 10.68 -11.26
C SER A 290 -4.04 9.70 -11.62
N LEU A 291 -3.76 8.39 -11.59
CA LEU A 291 -4.75 7.34 -11.84
C LEU A 291 -5.88 7.35 -10.79
N PHE A 292 -5.54 7.51 -9.52
CA PHE A 292 -6.52 7.58 -8.44
C PHE A 292 -7.42 8.81 -8.57
N MET A 293 -6.86 9.96 -8.95
CA MET A 293 -7.64 11.18 -9.16
C MET A 293 -8.61 11.04 -10.33
N GLU A 294 -8.22 10.44 -11.45
CA GLU A 294 -9.12 10.14 -12.57
C GLU A 294 -10.32 9.28 -12.12
N VAL A 295 -10.05 8.22 -11.35
CA VAL A 295 -11.07 7.29 -10.84
C VAL A 295 -12.04 7.94 -9.84
N VAL A 296 -11.57 8.92 -9.06
CA VAL A 296 -12.39 9.57 -8.00
C VAL A 296 -13.20 10.75 -8.56
N THR A 297 -12.77 11.35 -9.68
CA THR A 297 -13.43 12.51 -10.30
C THR A 297 -14.39 12.11 -11.44
N SER A 298 -14.33 10.86 -11.92
CA SER A 298 -15.29 10.25 -12.86
C SER A 298 -16.55 9.79 -12.15
#